data_149d212e84540fe13152ac23a55bd441
#
_entry.id   149d212e84540fe13152ac23a55bd441
#
_cell.length_a   1.000
_cell.length_b   1.000
_cell.length_c   1.000
_cell.angle_alpha   90.00
_cell.angle_beta   90.00
_cell.angle_gamma   90.00
#
_symmetry.space_group_name_H-M   'P 1'
#
loop_
_entity.id
_entity.type
_entity.pdbx_description
1 polymer ?
#
loop_
_entity_poly.entity_id
_entity_poly.type
_entity_poly.pdbx_seq_one_letter_code
_entity_poly.pdbx_strand_id
1 'polypeptide(L)'
;CVRAHLMIYELQDGSPDYPTLVSRNRPDGRPIGWGAISGMVADAEAPGILYAVNDSFYGMQPTIFRIDANQSPAAITDAIPVTRAGAPAQKLDLEGIALDGDGGFFLASEGRPGRMIPHGIYHVNAEGGIEDEIAWPKALRAVARRWASEGITRVGSTLWIAIQREFDDDPAGFVKLLSYDLESEAWGVVHYPKEPTETGWIGLSEITAHDGFLYIIERDNQIGRAARVKRLYRVALEGLAPVAIGEEPPVVEKELVRDLLPDLTRWNGYAVDKIEGFAVDAAGEAFVSTDNDGVDDSSGETHFWSIGDL
;
A
#
# COMPACT_ATOMS: atom_id res chain seq x y z
N CYS A 1 -9.22 -17.28 -12.06
CA CYS A 1 -10.65 -17.29 -12.43
C CYS A 1 -11.26 -15.95 -12.07
N VAL A 2 -11.82 -15.25 -13.04
CA VAL A 2 -12.58 -14.01 -12.78
C VAL A 2 -13.88 -14.39 -12.07
N ARG A 3 -14.18 -13.76 -10.93
CA ARG A 3 -15.46 -13.94 -10.25
C ARG A 3 -16.51 -13.09 -10.94
N ALA A 4 -17.62 -13.71 -11.37
CA ALA A 4 -18.77 -12.96 -11.89
C ALA A 4 -19.70 -12.61 -10.73
N HIS A 5 -20.05 -11.33 -10.60
CA HIS A 5 -21.02 -10.84 -9.64
C HIS A 5 -22.26 -10.35 -10.38
N LEU A 6 -23.42 -10.70 -9.86
CA LEU A 6 -24.70 -10.10 -10.27
C LEU A 6 -25.18 -9.19 -9.15
N MET A 7 -25.27 -7.90 -9.43
CA MET A 7 -25.78 -6.91 -8.51
C MET A 7 -27.10 -6.33 -9.07
N ILE A 8 -28.07 -6.13 -8.20
CA ILE A 8 -29.36 -5.53 -8.55
C ILE A 8 -29.45 -4.21 -7.79
N TYR A 9 -29.55 -3.11 -8.53
CA TYR A 9 -29.70 -1.77 -7.99
C TYR A 9 -31.07 -1.21 -8.39
N GLU A 10 -31.66 -0.40 -7.51
CA GLU A 10 -32.73 0.50 -7.91
C GLU A 10 -32.13 1.60 -8.80
N LEU A 11 -32.80 1.92 -9.90
CA LEU A 11 -32.44 3.05 -10.73
C LEU A 11 -32.74 4.33 -9.95
N GLN A 12 -31.71 5.03 -9.56
CA GLN A 12 -31.77 6.32 -8.90
C GLN A 12 -30.91 7.31 -9.68
N ASP A 13 -31.02 8.60 -9.37
CA ASP A 13 -30.04 9.57 -9.81
C ASP A 13 -28.65 9.15 -9.28
N GLY A 14 -27.63 9.22 -10.13
CA GLY A 14 -26.27 8.80 -9.77
C GLY A 14 -25.79 9.56 -8.53
N SER A 15 -25.00 8.90 -7.70
CA SER A 15 -24.32 9.57 -6.58
C SER A 15 -23.10 10.34 -7.09
N PRO A 16 -23.05 11.68 -6.93
CA PRO A 16 -21.86 12.43 -7.27
C PRO A 16 -20.65 12.06 -6.38
N ASP A 17 -20.91 11.44 -5.24
CA ASP A 17 -19.90 11.04 -4.25
C ASP A 17 -19.44 9.58 -4.40
N TYR A 18 -19.80 8.91 -5.51
CA TYR A 18 -19.30 7.57 -5.76
C TYR A 18 -17.77 7.61 -5.91
N PRO A 19 -17.01 6.71 -5.24
CA PRO A 19 -15.55 6.79 -5.10
C PRO A 19 -14.83 6.38 -6.39
N THR A 20 -15.02 7.15 -7.45
CA THR A 20 -14.47 6.88 -8.78
C THR A 20 -13.08 7.49 -8.92
N LEU A 21 -12.12 6.70 -9.41
CA LEU A 21 -10.86 7.16 -9.94
C LEU A 21 -10.88 7.05 -11.46
N VAL A 22 -10.46 8.10 -12.16
CA VAL A 22 -10.35 8.12 -13.63
C VAL A 22 -8.92 8.41 -14.06
N SER A 23 -8.60 8.22 -15.35
CA SER A 23 -7.31 8.67 -15.88
C SER A 23 -7.47 9.74 -16.96
N ARG A 24 -6.48 10.61 -17.06
CA ARG A 24 -6.36 11.59 -18.15
C ARG A 24 -5.64 10.99 -19.35
N ASN A 25 -5.71 11.69 -20.46
CA ASN A 25 -4.92 11.34 -21.63
C ASN A 25 -3.50 11.90 -21.47
N ARG A 26 -2.53 11.17 -22.01
CA ARG A 26 -1.16 11.65 -22.22
C ARG A 26 -1.15 12.81 -23.23
N PRO A 27 -0.06 13.59 -23.32
CA PRO A 27 0.06 14.66 -24.30
C PRO A 27 -0.14 14.23 -25.77
N ASP A 28 0.12 12.96 -26.08
CA ASP A 28 -0.10 12.37 -27.39
C ASP A 28 -1.55 11.93 -27.67
N GLY A 29 -2.47 12.21 -26.73
CA GLY A 29 -3.90 11.90 -26.82
C GLY A 29 -4.27 10.46 -26.42
N ARG A 30 -3.31 9.59 -26.11
CA ARG A 30 -3.58 8.24 -25.64
C ARG A 30 -3.95 8.25 -24.16
N PRO A 31 -4.92 7.42 -23.71
CA PRO A 31 -5.25 7.31 -22.29
C PRO A 31 -4.05 6.76 -21.50
N ILE A 32 -3.91 7.21 -20.26
CA ILE A 32 -3.05 6.56 -19.27
C ILE A 32 -3.72 5.24 -18.88
N GLY A 33 -3.09 4.11 -19.23
CA GLY A 33 -3.54 2.80 -18.76
C GLY A 33 -3.13 2.60 -17.31
N TRP A 34 -4.03 2.12 -16.47
CA TRP A 34 -3.80 1.90 -15.04
C TRP A 34 -4.69 0.77 -14.50
N GLY A 35 -4.36 0.29 -13.31
CA GLY A 35 -5.08 -0.73 -12.55
C GLY A 35 -4.15 -1.33 -11.52
N ALA A 36 -4.69 -2.18 -10.64
CA ALA A 36 -3.93 -2.82 -9.57
C ALA A 36 -3.15 -1.77 -8.74
N ILE A 37 -3.85 -0.70 -8.32
CA ILE A 37 -3.29 0.33 -7.45
C ILE A 37 -3.08 -0.29 -6.08
N SER A 38 -1.84 -0.34 -5.64
CA SER A 38 -1.45 -0.81 -4.34
C SER A 38 -1.08 0.37 -3.42
N GLY A 39 0.15 0.49 -2.91
CA GLY A 39 0.52 1.54 -1.98
C GLY A 39 0.38 2.97 -2.50
N MET A 40 0.14 3.90 -1.58
CA MET A 40 0.02 5.33 -1.87
C MET A 40 0.86 6.19 -0.91
N VAL A 41 1.35 7.33 -1.41
CA VAL A 41 1.95 8.40 -0.61
C VAL A 41 1.45 9.76 -1.11
N ALA A 42 1.23 10.70 -0.22
CA ALA A 42 0.88 12.06 -0.60
C ALA A 42 2.14 12.92 -0.86
N ASP A 43 1.99 13.90 -1.74
CA ASP A 43 2.99 14.94 -1.95
C ASP A 43 3.17 15.74 -0.65
N ALA A 44 4.42 16.04 -0.29
CA ALA A 44 4.75 16.68 0.98
C ALA A 44 4.28 18.15 1.08
N GLU A 45 4.07 18.81 -0.06
CA GLU A 45 3.82 20.26 -0.13
C GLU A 45 2.49 20.60 -0.82
N ALA A 46 1.99 19.73 -1.70
CA ALA A 46 0.83 19.99 -2.54
C ALA A 46 -0.41 19.21 -2.06
N PRO A 47 -1.35 19.84 -1.30
CA PRO A 47 -2.56 19.19 -0.86
C PRO A 47 -3.36 18.57 -2.02
N GLY A 48 -3.90 17.37 -1.80
CA GLY A 48 -4.68 16.62 -2.77
C GLY A 48 -3.87 16.01 -3.91
N ILE A 49 -2.54 16.09 -3.89
CA ILE A 49 -1.67 15.40 -4.84
C ILE A 49 -1.08 14.15 -4.17
N LEU A 50 -1.24 13.00 -4.85
CA LEU A 50 -0.75 11.73 -4.35
C LEU A 50 0.03 10.98 -5.45
N TYR A 51 0.85 10.05 -5.00
CA TYR A 51 1.53 9.08 -5.84
C TYR A 51 1.14 7.67 -5.40
N ALA A 52 0.96 6.79 -6.37
CA ALA A 52 0.61 5.39 -6.12
C ALA A 52 1.41 4.47 -7.03
N VAL A 53 1.64 3.25 -6.60
CA VAL A 53 2.27 2.20 -7.41
C VAL A 53 1.23 1.17 -7.84
N ASN A 54 1.53 0.43 -8.92
CA ASN A 54 0.81 -0.77 -9.26
C ASN A 54 1.62 -2.01 -8.89
N ASP A 55 0.93 -3.09 -8.55
CA ASP A 55 1.54 -4.40 -8.37
C ASP A 55 2.13 -4.96 -9.68
N SER A 56 2.72 -6.17 -9.61
CA SER A 56 3.31 -6.82 -10.78
C SER A 56 2.28 -7.34 -11.78
N PHE A 57 1.00 -7.28 -11.45
CA PHE A 57 -0.05 -7.93 -12.25
C PHE A 57 -0.41 -7.10 -13.48
N TYR A 58 -0.69 -5.81 -13.34
CA TYR A 58 -1.16 -4.97 -14.43
C TYR A 58 -0.09 -4.68 -15.48
N GLY A 59 -0.15 -5.41 -16.59
CA GLY A 59 0.79 -5.28 -17.71
C GLY A 59 2.23 -5.66 -17.37
N MET A 60 2.52 -6.07 -16.14
CA MET A 60 3.86 -6.35 -15.61
C MET A 60 4.85 -5.19 -15.82
N GLN A 61 4.33 -3.96 -15.88
CA GLN A 61 5.10 -2.75 -16.02
C GLN A 61 5.00 -1.94 -14.72
N PRO A 62 5.99 -2.00 -13.83
CA PRO A 62 6.03 -1.18 -12.63
C PRO A 62 5.92 0.31 -12.99
N THR A 63 4.97 1.00 -12.36
CA THR A 63 4.64 2.39 -12.71
C THR A 63 4.29 3.14 -11.43
N ILE A 64 4.74 4.39 -11.33
CA ILE A 64 4.29 5.35 -10.33
C ILE A 64 3.24 6.23 -11.00
N PHE A 65 2.03 6.29 -10.46
CA PHE A 65 0.94 7.13 -10.93
C PHE A 65 0.84 8.39 -10.08
N ARG A 66 0.68 9.54 -10.71
CA ARG A 66 0.35 10.77 -10.02
C ARG A 66 -1.15 10.98 -10.05
N ILE A 67 -1.77 11.11 -8.88
CA ILE A 67 -3.21 11.29 -8.67
C ILE A 67 -3.46 12.74 -8.23
N ASP A 68 -4.45 13.39 -8.83
CA ASP A 68 -4.97 14.70 -8.41
C ASP A 68 -6.37 14.50 -7.82
N ALA A 69 -6.44 14.48 -6.50
CA ALA A 69 -7.67 14.35 -5.73
C ALA A 69 -8.48 15.65 -5.63
N ASN A 70 -7.92 16.80 -6.04
CA ASN A 70 -8.67 18.07 -6.14
C ASN A 70 -9.67 18.07 -7.31
N GLN A 71 -9.62 17.07 -8.18
CA GLN A 71 -10.58 16.89 -9.26
C GLN A 71 -11.78 16.06 -8.79
N SER A 72 -12.93 16.25 -9.42
CA SER A 72 -14.12 15.41 -9.19
C SER A 72 -14.61 14.83 -10.51
N PRO A 73 -14.51 13.52 -10.73
CA PRO A 73 -13.82 12.53 -9.89
C PRO A 73 -12.30 12.76 -9.84
N ALA A 74 -11.65 12.22 -8.82
CA ALA A 74 -10.18 12.19 -8.71
C ALA A 74 -9.55 11.57 -9.96
N ALA A 75 -8.39 12.07 -10.38
CA ALA A 75 -7.83 11.69 -11.66
C ALA A 75 -6.34 11.36 -11.60
N ILE A 76 -5.95 10.24 -12.23
CA ILE A 76 -4.57 9.94 -12.58
C ILE A 76 -4.16 10.90 -13.70
N THR A 77 -3.20 11.76 -13.42
CA THR A 77 -2.75 12.84 -14.31
C THR A 77 -1.43 12.53 -14.99
N ASP A 78 -0.63 11.63 -14.42
CA ASP A 78 0.65 11.21 -14.99
C ASP A 78 0.98 9.75 -14.61
N ALA A 79 1.90 9.15 -15.35
CA ALA A 79 2.37 7.78 -15.16
C ALA A 79 3.87 7.71 -15.47
N ILE A 80 4.66 7.44 -14.45
CA ILE A 80 6.13 7.39 -14.46
C ILE A 80 6.54 5.92 -14.47
N PRO A 81 7.01 5.36 -15.60
CA PRO A 81 7.47 3.98 -15.64
C PRO A 81 8.73 3.80 -14.80
N VAL A 82 8.77 2.78 -13.95
CA VAL A 82 9.99 2.42 -13.22
C VAL A 82 10.97 1.75 -14.18
N THR A 83 12.19 2.25 -14.22
CA THR A 83 13.23 1.80 -15.16
C THR A 83 14.50 1.37 -14.44
N ARG A 84 15.20 0.39 -15.02
CA ARG A 84 16.52 -0.04 -14.59
C ARG A 84 17.49 0.13 -15.75
N ALA A 85 18.52 0.97 -15.57
CA ALA A 85 19.48 1.32 -16.62
C ALA A 85 18.81 1.80 -17.94
N GLY A 86 17.72 2.57 -17.83
CA GLY A 86 16.98 3.14 -18.95
C GLY A 86 16.04 2.18 -19.68
N ALA A 87 15.92 0.93 -19.25
CA ALA A 87 14.95 -0.04 -19.75
C ALA A 87 13.82 -0.26 -18.73
N PRO A 88 12.62 -0.70 -19.13
CA PRO A 88 11.57 -1.05 -18.17
C PRO A 88 12.08 -2.02 -17.12
N ALA A 89 11.90 -1.67 -15.85
CA ALA A 89 12.29 -2.54 -14.74
C ALA A 89 11.44 -3.82 -14.77
N GLN A 90 12.08 -4.94 -14.54
CA GLN A 90 11.44 -6.25 -14.46
C GLN A 90 11.75 -6.89 -13.11
N LYS A 91 10.99 -7.91 -12.73
CA LYS A 91 11.17 -8.62 -11.46
C LYS A 91 10.95 -7.72 -10.24
N LEU A 92 9.97 -6.85 -10.34
CA LEU A 92 9.40 -6.09 -9.24
C LEU A 92 7.94 -6.49 -9.02
N ASP A 93 7.53 -6.46 -7.77
CA ASP A 93 6.18 -6.69 -7.29
C ASP A 93 5.90 -5.57 -6.29
N LEU A 94 5.55 -4.38 -6.83
CA LEU A 94 5.51 -3.16 -6.03
C LEU A 94 4.21 -3.09 -5.24
N GLU A 95 4.35 -2.93 -3.91
CA GLU A 95 3.21 -2.85 -3.01
C GLU A 95 3.23 -1.59 -2.14
N GLY A 96 4.37 -0.89 -2.04
CA GLY A 96 4.47 0.32 -1.24
C GLY A 96 5.33 1.39 -1.88
N ILE A 97 5.06 2.66 -1.50
CA ILE A 97 5.77 3.85 -1.98
C ILE A 97 5.93 4.87 -0.86
N ALA A 98 7.12 5.47 -0.74
CA ALA A 98 7.39 6.59 0.16
C ALA A 98 8.19 7.67 -0.58
N LEU A 99 8.07 8.93 -0.17
CA LEU A 99 8.90 10.02 -0.68
C LEU A 99 10.33 9.90 -0.12
N ASP A 100 11.34 10.20 -0.96
CA ASP A 100 12.73 10.27 -0.51
C ASP A 100 13.12 11.63 0.09
N GLY A 101 12.29 12.66 -0.11
CA GLY A 101 12.51 14.03 0.34
C GLY A 101 13.29 14.90 -0.65
N ASP A 102 13.82 14.33 -1.73
CA ASP A 102 14.59 15.04 -2.76
C ASP A 102 13.88 14.99 -4.14
N GLY A 103 12.62 14.55 -4.15
CA GLY A 103 11.75 14.48 -5.33
C GLY A 103 11.65 13.09 -5.96
N GLY A 104 12.37 12.11 -5.44
CA GLY A 104 12.27 10.71 -5.78
C GLY A 104 11.47 9.90 -4.76
N PHE A 105 11.61 8.55 -4.84
CA PHE A 105 10.79 7.65 -4.07
C PHE A 105 11.58 6.43 -3.57
N PHE A 106 11.15 5.86 -2.44
CA PHE A 106 11.46 4.50 -2.04
C PHE A 106 10.27 3.60 -2.37
N LEU A 107 10.52 2.52 -3.09
CA LEU A 107 9.50 1.55 -3.49
C LEU A 107 9.76 0.21 -2.78
N ALA A 108 8.74 -0.37 -2.15
CA ALA A 108 8.83 -1.69 -1.55
C ALA A 108 8.32 -2.76 -2.53
N SER A 109 9.09 -3.84 -2.69
CA SER A 109 8.70 -4.99 -3.51
C SER A 109 8.41 -6.19 -2.61
N GLU A 110 7.19 -6.73 -2.71
CA GLU A 110 6.74 -7.91 -1.96
C GLU A 110 7.68 -9.10 -2.15
N GLY A 111 8.09 -9.30 -3.39
CA GLY A 111 8.90 -10.44 -3.80
C GLY A 111 8.10 -11.72 -3.97
N ARG A 112 8.53 -12.52 -4.96
CA ARG A 112 7.98 -13.85 -5.24
C ARG A 112 9.15 -14.81 -5.51
N PRO A 113 9.75 -15.41 -4.47
CA PRO A 113 10.96 -16.25 -4.65
C PRO A 113 10.79 -17.35 -5.69
N GLY A 114 9.60 -17.98 -5.77
CA GLY A 114 9.27 -18.99 -6.78
C GLY A 114 9.23 -18.47 -8.23
N ARG A 115 9.14 -17.15 -8.44
CA ARG A 115 9.23 -16.46 -9.74
C ARG A 115 10.54 -15.68 -9.90
N MET A 116 11.47 -15.84 -8.97
CA MET A 116 12.73 -15.10 -8.92
C MET A 116 12.52 -13.57 -8.88
N ILE A 117 11.49 -13.11 -8.18
CA ILE A 117 11.29 -11.71 -7.83
C ILE A 117 11.83 -11.53 -6.41
N PRO A 118 12.88 -10.72 -6.20
CA PRO A 118 13.47 -10.55 -4.88
C PRO A 118 12.60 -9.65 -3.99
N HIS A 119 12.64 -9.91 -2.68
CA HIS A 119 12.23 -8.92 -1.69
C HIS A 119 13.26 -7.80 -1.66
N GLY A 120 12.84 -6.56 -1.59
CA GLY A 120 13.76 -5.43 -1.53
C GLY A 120 13.08 -4.08 -1.52
N ILE A 121 13.88 -3.06 -1.28
CA ILE A 121 13.49 -1.66 -1.40
C ILE A 121 14.29 -1.08 -2.56
N TYR A 122 13.65 -0.26 -3.37
CA TYR A 122 14.26 0.37 -4.54
C TYR A 122 14.18 1.88 -4.37
N HIS A 123 15.33 2.55 -4.36
CA HIS A 123 15.40 3.99 -4.44
C HIS A 123 15.33 4.42 -5.90
N VAL A 124 14.37 5.26 -6.25
CA VAL A 124 14.17 5.73 -7.62
C VAL A 124 14.10 7.25 -7.64
N ASN A 125 14.63 7.85 -8.69
CA ASN A 125 14.53 9.30 -8.90
C ASN A 125 13.15 9.73 -9.41
N ALA A 126 12.94 11.04 -9.56
CA ALA A 126 11.66 11.63 -9.99
C ALA A 126 11.17 11.12 -11.37
N GLU A 127 12.07 10.67 -12.24
CA GLU A 127 11.75 10.12 -13.55
C GLU A 127 11.52 8.59 -13.52
N GLY A 128 11.57 7.96 -12.34
CA GLY A 128 11.35 6.53 -12.14
C GLY A 128 12.59 5.67 -12.40
N GLY A 129 13.76 6.26 -12.57
CA GLY A 129 15.03 5.52 -12.71
C GLY A 129 15.50 4.94 -11.38
N ILE A 130 15.72 3.61 -11.30
CA ILE A 130 16.30 2.98 -10.12
C ILE A 130 17.75 3.44 -9.98
N GLU A 131 18.06 4.03 -8.83
CA GLU A 131 19.39 4.52 -8.45
C GLU A 131 20.10 3.58 -7.47
N ASP A 132 19.31 2.96 -6.55
CA ASP A 132 19.84 2.01 -5.58
C ASP A 132 18.85 0.88 -5.28
N GLU A 133 19.39 -0.27 -4.86
CA GLU A 133 18.64 -1.48 -4.54
C GLU A 133 19.05 -2.00 -3.16
N ILE A 134 18.19 -1.84 -2.16
CA ILE A 134 18.41 -2.28 -0.79
C ILE A 134 17.88 -3.70 -0.63
N ALA A 135 18.79 -4.66 -0.63
CA ALA A 135 18.43 -6.07 -0.48
C ALA A 135 18.16 -6.44 0.98
N TRP A 136 17.16 -7.28 1.22
CA TRP A 136 16.91 -7.81 2.55
C TRP A 136 18.09 -8.65 3.08
N PRO A 137 18.38 -8.59 4.37
CA PRO A 137 19.44 -9.41 4.99
C PRO A 137 19.13 -10.91 4.84
N LYS A 138 20.20 -11.71 4.80
CA LYS A 138 20.08 -13.16 4.60
C LYS A 138 19.20 -13.83 5.67
N ALA A 139 19.28 -13.37 6.93
CA ALA A 139 18.49 -13.91 8.02
C ALA A 139 16.98 -13.72 7.76
N LEU A 140 16.58 -12.52 7.33
CA LEU A 140 15.18 -12.21 7.00
C LEU A 140 14.70 -13.02 5.79
N ARG A 141 15.51 -13.09 4.72
CA ARG A 141 15.18 -13.87 3.51
C ARG A 141 15.04 -15.38 3.77
N ALA A 142 15.69 -15.89 4.82
CA ALA A 142 15.62 -17.31 5.16
C ALA A 142 14.27 -17.73 5.75
N VAL A 143 13.54 -16.80 6.38
CA VAL A 143 12.24 -17.02 7.03
C VAL A 143 11.08 -16.41 6.27
N ALA A 144 11.37 -15.47 5.35
CA ALA A 144 10.37 -14.79 4.54
C ALA A 144 9.65 -15.75 3.60
N ARG A 145 8.36 -15.53 3.47
CA ARG A 145 7.49 -16.19 2.48
C ARG A 145 7.05 -15.16 1.43
N ARG A 146 6.19 -15.56 0.53
CA ARG A 146 5.31 -14.65 -0.21
C ARG A 146 4.44 -13.88 0.78
N TRP A 147 3.84 -12.78 0.40
CA TRP A 147 3.04 -11.87 1.22
C TRP A 147 3.88 -11.13 2.26
N ALA A 148 4.85 -10.41 1.74
CA ALA A 148 5.87 -9.73 2.54
C ALA A 148 5.63 -8.21 2.61
N SER A 149 6.42 -7.38 1.91
CA SER A 149 6.26 -5.93 1.97
C SER A 149 4.99 -5.46 1.29
N GLU A 150 4.08 -4.83 2.03
CA GLU A 150 2.83 -4.29 1.50
C GLU A 150 2.82 -2.76 1.51
N GLY A 151 3.53 -2.14 2.40
CA GLY A 151 3.65 -0.69 2.47
C GLY A 151 5.01 -0.26 2.96
N ILE A 152 5.38 0.99 2.68
CA ILE A 152 6.61 1.61 3.14
C ILE A 152 6.36 3.08 3.43
N THR A 153 6.95 3.59 4.52
CA THR A 153 6.93 5.01 4.86
C THR A 153 8.28 5.45 5.41
N ARG A 154 8.57 6.75 5.34
CA ARG A 154 9.83 7.32 5.83
C ARG A 154 9.59 8.24 7.02
N VAL A 155 10.40 8.06 8.06
CA VAL A 155 10.45 8.93 9.25
C VAL A 155 11.90 9.33 9.49
N GLY A 156 12.27 10.55 9.15
CA GLY A 156 13.67 10.98 9.21
C GLY A 156 14.58 10.15 8.31
N SER A 157 15.61 9.50 8.88
CA SER A 157 16.48 8.54 8.18
C SER A 157 15.94 7.12 8.15
N THR A 158 14.81 6.82 8.80
CA THR A 158 14.30 5.46 8.92
C THR A 158 13.17 5.19 7.94
N LEU A 159 13.30 4.12 7.16
CA LEU A 159 12.20 3.52 6.41
C LEU A 159 11.50 2.48 7.27
N TRP A 160 10.17 2.55 7.35
CA TRP A 160 9.32 1.56 8.01
C TRP A 160 8.54 0.77 6.96
N ILE A 161 8.52 -0.56 7.09
CA ILE A 161 7.89 -1.46 6.13
C ILE A 161 6.91 -2.37 6.86
N ALA A 162 5.67 -2.39 6.41
CA ALA A 162 4.66 -3.33 6.88
C ALA A 162 4.80 -4.68 6.16
N ILE A 163 4.80 -5.76 6.93
CA ILE A 163 4.78 -7.12 6.39
C ILE A 163 3.35 -7.65 6.45
N GLN A 164 2.83 -8.14 5.32
CA GLN A 164 1.43 -8.57 5.21
C GLN A 164 1.10 -9.71 6.17
N ARG A 165 1.92 -10.77 6.18
CA ARG A 165 1.61 -12.00 6.91
C ARG A 165 2.82 -12.54 7.66
N GLU A 166 2.54 -13.46 8.57
CA GLU A 166 3.57 -14.10 9.39
C GLU A 166 4.63 -14.79 8.55
N PHE A 167 5.89 -14.62 8.91
CA PHE A 167 7.01 -15.40 8.44
C PHE A 167 7.15 -16.70 9.24
N ASP A 168 8.09 -17.56 8.86
CA ASP A 168 8.27 -18.88 9.48
C ASP A 168 8.71 -18.81 10.94
N ASP A 169 9.28 -17.70 11.38
CA ASP A 169 9.77 -17.43 12.73
C ASP A 169 8.81 -16.56 13.57
N ASP A 170 7.69 -16.12 13.02
CA ASP A 170 6.73 -15.30 13.75
C ASP A 170 5.78 -16.15 14.60
N PRO A 171 5.45 -15.72 15.83
CA PRO A 171 4.35 -16.28 16.58
C PRO A 171 3.02 -16.06 15.85
N ALA A 172 2.09 -16.99 15.99
CA ALA A 172 0.76 -16.85 15.38
C ALA A 172 0.06 -15.56 15.86
N GLY A 173 -0.47 -14.79 14.90
CA GLY A 173 -1.14 -13.52 15.16
C GLY A 173 -0.22 -12.31 15.25
N PHE A 174 1.08 -12.48 15.05
CA PHE A 174 2.04 -11.37 15.02
C PHE A 174 2.73 -11.30 13.64
N VAL A 175 2.87 -10.10 13.13
CA VAL A 175 3.64 -9.83 11.91
C VAL A 175 4.72 -8.79 12.18
N LYS A 176 5.73 -8.77 11.33
CA LYS A 176 6.83 -7.82 11.47
C LYS A 176 6.44 -6.45 10.92
N LEU A 177 6.80 -5.38 11.66
CA LEU A 177 7.12 -4.10 11.07
C LEU A 177 8.65 -4.00 11.04
N LEU A 178 9.20 -3.87 9.84
CA LEU A 178 10.64 -3.75 9.66
C LEU A 178 11.02 -2.28 9.65
N SER A 179 12.22 -1.98 10.13
CA SER A 179 12.85 -0.69 9.96
C SER A 179 14.18 -0.83 9.21
N TYR A 180 14.51 0.16 8.41
CA TYR A 180 15.83 0.28 7.77
C TYR A 180 16.33 1.72 7.93
N ASP A 181 17.45 1.89 8.56
CA ASP A 181 18.06 3.21 8.74
C ASP A 181 19.01 3.51 7.58
N LEU A 182 18.71 4.58 6.85
CA LEU A 182 19.43 4.99 5.65
C LEU A 182 20.86 5.46 5.91
N GLU A 183 21.20 5.88 7.15
CA GLU A 183 22.54 6.37 7.48
C GLU A 183 23.47 5.24 7.92
N SER A 184 22.97 4.34 8.76
CA SER A 184 23.72 3.22 9.31
C SER A 184 23.58 1.92 8.53
N GLU A 185 22.64 1.86 7.58
CA GLU A 185 22.23 0.66 6.83
C GLU A 185 21.75 -0.50 7.75
N ALA A 186 21.33 -0.16 8.96
CA ALA A 186 20.89 -1.13 9.94
C ALA A 186 19.43 -1.51 9.76
N TRP A 187 19.13 -2.82 9.79
CA TRP A 187 17.81 -3.37 9.82
C TRP A 187 17.33 -3.62 11.25
N GLY A 188 16.10 -3.24 11.54
CA GLY A 188 15.43 -3.51 12.81
C GLY A 188 14.06 -4.14 12.62
N VAL A 189 13.47 -4.60 13.72
CA VAL A 189 12.16 -5.25 13.72
C VAL A 189 11.41 -5.01 15.02
N VAL A 190 10.09 -4.83 14.89
CA VAL A 190 9.11 -4.94 15.98
C VAL A 190 7.97 -5.86 15.54
N HIS A 191 7.23 -6.44 16.49
CA HIS A 191 6.03 -7.22 16.21
C HIS A 191 4.75 -6.37 16.32
N TYR A 192 3.91 -6.47 15.30
CA TYR A 192 2.56 -5.91 15.27
C TYR A 192 1.54 -7.01 15.56
N PRO A 193 0.67 -6.87 16.60
CA PRO A 193 -0.36 -7.83 16.93
C PRO A 193 -1.57 -7.65 15.99
N LYS A 194 -1.90 -8.67 15.18
CA LYS A 194 -3.07 -8.65 14.30
C LYS A 194 -4.37 -8.96 15.05
N GLU A 195 -5.50 -8.54 14.50
CA GLU A 195 -6.81 -9.00 14.93
C GLU A 195 -6.96 -10.52 14.73
N PRO A 196 -7.68 -11.20 15.60
CA PRO A 196 -8.03 -12.60 15.40
C PRO A 196 -9.08 -12.73 14.28
N THR A 197 -9.08 -13.85 13.57
CA THR A 197 -10.14 -14.20 12.60
C THR A 197 -10.51 -15.66 12.71
N GLU A 198 -11.80 -15.95 12.52
CA GLU A 198 -12.33 -17.32 12.44
C GLU A 198 -12.33 -17.85 11.01
N THR A 199 -12.25 -16.95 10.01
CA THR A 199 -12.34 -17.31 8.58
C THR A 199 -11.30 -16.56 7.77
N GLY A 200 -10.63 -17.26 6.86
CA GLY A 200 -9.61 -16.68 6.01
C GLY A 200 -8.35 -16.29 6.78
N TRP A 201 -7.82 -15.12 6.51
CA TRP A 201 -6.61 -14.58 7.12
C TRP A 201 -6.70 -13.06 7.28
N ILE A 202 -5.93 -12.53 8.21
CA ILE A 202 -5.72 -11.10 8.42
C ILE A 202 -4.31 -10.73 7.95
N GLY A 203 -4.19 -9.62 7.26
CA GLY A 203 -2.91 -9.04 6.83
C GLY A 203 -2.85 -7.54 6.97
N LEU A 204 -1.64 -7.01 6.96
CA LEU A 204 -1.40 -5.58 6.81
C LEU A 204 -1.34 -5.25 5.32
N SER A 205 -1.80 -4.09 4.91
CA SER A 205 -1.84 -3.68 3.51
C SER A 205 -1.17 -2.35 3.24
N GLU A 206 -0.97 -1.51 4.25
CA GLU A 206 -0.31 -0.22 4.06
C GLU A 206 0.28 0.26 5.39
N ILE A 207 1.29 1.13 5.30
CA ILE A 207 1.87 1.86 6.43
C ILE A 207 2.20 3.30 6.00
N THR A 208 1.68 4.29 6.73
CA THR A 208 1.89 5.72 6.46
C THR A 208 2.24 6.44 7.75
N ALA A 209 3.33 7.21 7.75
CA ALA A 209 3.70 8.05 8.88
C ALA A 209 2.99 9.40 8.79
N HIS A 210 2.34 9.81 9.88
CA HIS A 210 1.75 11.13 10.01
C HIS A 210 1.68 11.53 11.49
N ASP A 211 1.99 12.78 11.81
CA ASP A 211 1.86 13.43 13.14
C ASP A 211 2.29 12.57 14.32
N GLY A 212 3.49 11.97 14.25
CA GLY A 212 4.07 11.17 15.34
C GLY A 212 3.54 9.74 15.45
N PHE A 213 2.79 9.25 14.45
CA PHE A 213 2.26 7.90 14.41
C PHE A 213 2.59 7.20 13.10
N LEU A 214 2.59 5.87 13.13
CA LEU A 214 2.49 4.99 11.99
C LEU A 214 1.03 4.54 11.86
N TYR A 215 0.37 4.90 10.78
CA TYR A 215 -0.98 4.44 10.43
C TYR A 215 -0.88 3.19 9.58
N ILE A 216 -1.67 2.18 9.92
CA ILE A 216 -1.56 0.84 9.33
C ILE A 216 -2.95 0.35 8.97
N ILE A 217 -3.13 -0.06 7.70
CA ILE A 217 -4.34 -0.79 7.30
C ILE A 217 -4.18 -2.26 7.64
N GLU A 218 -5.16 -2.77 8.38
CA GLU A 218 -5.32 -4.18 8.70
C GLU A 218 -6.62 -4.69 8.10
N ARG A 219 -6.54 -5.74 7.28
CA ARG A 219 -7.71 -6.29 6.59
C ARG A 219 -7.77 -7.81 6.60
N ASP A 220 -8.99 -8.35 6.58
CA ASP A 220 -9.24 -9.73 6.22
C ASP A 220 -9.26 -9.89 4.68
N ASN A 221 -9.17 -11.12 4.20
CA ASN A 221 -9.32 -11.46 2.78
C ASN A 221 -10.76 -11.81 2.40
N GLN A 222 -11.74 -11.33 3.17
CA GLN A 222 -13.14 -11.61 2.93
C GLN A 222 -13.81 -10.48 2.14
N ILE A 223 -14.89 -10.80 1.46
CA ILE A 223 -15.64 -9.90 0.57
C ILE A 223 -17.12 -9.87 0.93
N GLY A 224 -17.80 -8.80 0.56
CA GLY A 224 -19.22 -8.63 0.75
C GLY A 224 -19.63 -8.80 2.22
N ARG A 225 -20.65 -9.60 2.46
CA ARG A 225 -21.16 -9.85 3.82
C ARG A 225 -20.26 -10.70 4.71
N ALA A 226 -19.23 -11.32 4.16
CA ALA A 226 -18.26 -12.10 4.94
C ALA A 226 -17.13 -11.24 5.50
N ALA A 227 -16.85 -10.07 4.92
CA ALA A 227 -15.86 -9.14 5.42
C ALA A 227 -16.18 -8.68 6.86
N ARG A 228 -15.16 -8.66 7.72
CA ARG A 228 -15.26 -8.32 9.14
C ARG A 228 -14.21 -7.31 9.58
N VAL A 229 -13.05 -7.32 8.95
CA VAL A 229 -11.91 -6.47 9.33
C VAL A 229 -11.41 -5.71 8.10
N LYS A 230 -11.68 -4.43 8.06
CA LYS A 230 -11.10 -3.44 7.16
C LYS A 230 -10.90 -2.20 8.01
N ARG A 231 -9.73 -2.10 8.67
CA ARG A 231 -9.53 -1.14 9.75
C ARG A 231 -8.23 -0.38 9.59
N LEU A 232 -8.28 0.89 9.97
CA LEU A 232 -7.13 1.74 10.12
C LEU A 232 -6.74 1.78 11.61
N TYR A 233 -5.53 1.37 11.90
CA TYR A 233 -4.90 1.47 13.23
C TYR A 233 -3.78 2.49 13.21
N ARG A 234 -3.35 2.93 14.40
CA ARG A 234 -2.11 3.70 14.55
C ARG A 234 -1.23 3.12 15.66
N VAL A 235 0.07 3.29 15.50
CA VAL A 235 1.13 2.95 16.44
C VAL A 235 1.95 4.21 16.70
N ALA A 236 2.17 4.58 17.96
CA ALA A 236 2.97 5.76 18.30
C ALA A 236 4.44 5.54 17.93
N LEU A 237 5.05 6.55 17.33
CA LEU A 237 6.50 6.58 17.07
C LEU A 237 7.29 6.84 18.36
N GLU A 238 6.70 7.56 19.32
CA GLU A 238 7.32 7.79 20.61
C GLU A 238 7.52 6.46 21.35
N GLY A 239 8.76 6.17 21.73
CA GLY A 239 9.11 4.93 22.41
C GLY A 239 9.18 3.69 21.52
N LEU A 240 8.96 3.82 20.21
CA LEU A 240 9.10 2.74 19.26
C LEU A 240 10.60 2.41 19.05
N ALA A 241 11.03 1.27 19.57
CA ALA A 241 12.44 0.87 19.60
C ALA A 241 12.62 -0.51 18.94
N PRO A 242 12.91 -0.56 17.63
CA PRO A 242 13.17 -1.81 16.94
C PRO A 242 14.46 -2.45 17.45
N VAL A 243 14.50 -3.77 17.48
CA VAL A 243 15.71 -4.56 17.79
C VAL A 243 16.31 -5.12 16.52
N ALA A 244 17.56 -5.59 16.58
CA ALA A 244 18.24 -6.16 15.41
C ALA A 244 17.54 -7.44 14.92
N ILE A 245 17.62 -7.71 13.63
CA ILE A 245 17.05 -8.95 13.04
C ILE A 245 17.70 -10.17 13.67
N GLY A 246 16.86 -11.05 14.24
CA GLY A 246 17.27 -12.26 14.97
C GLY A 246 17.24 -12.12 16.49
N GLU A 247 16.99 -10.93 17.01
CA GLU A 247 16.63 -10.72 18.41
C GLU A 247 15.12 -10.90 18.60
N GLU A 248 14.64 -11.03 19.84
CA GLU A 248 13.21 -11.12 20.14
C GLU A 248 12.54 -9.76 19.95
N PRO A 249 11.63 -9.60 18.97
CA PRO A 249 11.04 -8.31 18.68
C PRO A 249 10.08 -7.86 19.78
N PRO A 250 10.14 -6.59 20.24
CA PRO A 250 9.13 -6.04 21.12
C PRO A 250 7.79 -5.94 20.39
N VAL A 251 6.70 -6.16 21.12
CA VAL A 251 5.34 -6.02 20.59
C VAL A 251 4.88 -4.57 20.74
N VAL A 252 4.40 -3.98 19.65
CA VAL A 252 3.84 -2.63 19.66
C VAL A 252 2.42 -2.60 20.21
N GLU A 253 2.02 -1.48 20.79
CA GLU A 253 0.63 -1.19 21.09
C GLU A 253 -0.02 -0.49 19.90
N LYS A 254 -1.24 -0.91 19.53
CA LYS A 254 -2.01 -0.28 18.45
C LYS A 254 -3.31 0.29 18.97
N GLU A 255 -3.75 1.37 18.34
CA GLU A 255 -5.03 2.04 18.61
C GLU A 255 -5.89 2.04 17.35
N LEU A 256 -7.18 1.67 17.46
CA LEU A 256 -8.12 1.73 16.36
C LEU A 256 -8.46 3.21 16.06
N VAL A 257 -8.22 3.63 14.83
CA VAL A 257 -8.57 4.96 14.33
C VAL A 257 -9.95 4.91 13.64
N ARG A 258 -10.15 3.94 12.72
CA ARG A 258 -11.39 3.88 11.94
C ARG A 258 -11.70 2.45 11.49
N ASP A 259 -12.99 2.10 11.53
CA ASP A 259 -13.52 0.94 10.80
C ASP A 259 -13.93 1.41 9.39
N LEU A 260 -13.31 0.86 8.34
CA LEU A 260 -13.53 1.22 6.95
C LEU A 260 -14.64 0.41 6.28
N LEU A 261 -15.22 -0.60 6.93
CA LEU A 261 -16.35 -1.35 6.38
C LEU A 261 -17.58 -0.48 6.10
N PRO A 262 -17.96 0.47 6.98
CA PRO A 262 -19.05 1.40 6.68
C PRO A 262 -18.75 2.27 5.44
N ASP A 263 -17.49 2.69 5.25
CA ASP A 263 -17.09 3.47 4.07
C ASP A 263 -17.26 2.68 2.78
N LEU A 264 -16.84 1.42 2.74
CA LEU A 264 -16.98 0.54 1.57
C LEU A 264 -18.44 0.23 1.22
N THR A 265 -19.34 0.27 2.18
CA THR A 265 -20.73 -0.16 1.99
C THR A 265 -21.72 1.01 1.88
N ARG A 266 -21.29 2.25 2.09
CA ARG A 266 -22.18 3.43 2.17
C ARG A 266 -22.92 3.76 0.88
N TRP A 267 -22.42 3.32 -0.29
CA TRP A 267 -23.08 3.52 -1.58
C TRP A 267 -23.94 2.32 -2.02
N ASN A 268 -24.46 1.51 -1.08
CA ASN A 268 -25.03 0.19 -1.33
C ASN A 268 -24.03 -0.73 -2.05
N GLY A 269 -22.76 -0.44 -1.86
CA GLY A 269 -21.65 -1.12 -2.49
C GLY A 269 -21.38 -2.48 -1.87
N TYR A 270 -20.48 -3.15 -2.50
CA TYR A 270 -19.99 -4.45 -2.12
C TYR A 270 -18.63 -4.25 -1.42
N ALA A 271 -18.49 -4.74 -0.19
CA ALA A 271 -17.20 -4.70 0.48
C ALA A 271 -16.18 -5.52 -0.32
N VAL A 272 -15.25 -4.82 -1.00
CA VAL A 272 -14.18 -5.44 -1.78
C VAL A 272 -13.11 -6.01 -0.87
N ASP A 273 -12.26 -6.89 -1.41
CA ASP A 273 -11.22 -7.55 -0.64
C ASP A 273 -10.17 -6.55 -0.16
N LYS A 274 -9.56 -5.86 -1.10
CA LYS A 274 -8.29 -5.20 -0.91
C LYS A 274 -8.43 -3.68 -0.74
N ILE A 275 -8.43 -3.19 0.51
CA ILE A 275 -8.06 -1.81 0.81
C ILE A 275 -6.53 -1.83 0.96
N GLU A 276 -5.79 -1.19 0.07
CA GLU A 276 -4.34 -1.28 0.03
C GLU A 276 -3.63 0.08 -0.02
N GLY A 277 -4.29 1.14 -0.50
CA GLY A 277 -3.70 2.46 -0.45
C GLY A 277 -4.23 3.32 0.69
N PHE A 278 -3.32 3.98 1.40
CA PHE A 278 -3.63 5.00 2.41
C PHE A 278 -2.57 6.09 2.42
N ALA A 279 -2.99 7.34 2.37
CA ALA A 279 -2.09 8.47 2.46
C ALA A 279 -2.76 9.66 3.16
N VAL A 280 -1.98 10.50 3.83
CA VAL A 280 -2.42 11.76 4.44
C VAL A 280 -1.68 12.89 3.75
N ASP A 281 -2.40 13.87 3.21
CA ASP A 281 -1.81 14.97 2.47
C ASP A 281 -1.29 16.11 3.35
N ALA A 282 -0.68 17.10 2.71
CA ALA A 282 -0.10 18.26 3.39
C ALA A 282 -1.13 19.13 4.11
N ALA A 283 -2.43 18.95 3.87
CA ALA A 283 -3.50 19.64 4.60
C ALA A 283 -4.05 18.80 5.77
N GLY A 284 -3.63 17.54 5.91
CA GLY A 284 -4.13 16.61 6.92
C GLY A 284 -5.31 15.77 6.45
N GLU A 285 -5.73 15.90 5.18
CA GLU A 285 -6.79 15.08 4.61
C GLU A 285 -6.28 13.68 4.27
N ALA A 286 -7.02 12.67 4.72
CA ALA A 286 -6.67 11.27 4.54
C ALA A 286 -7.44 10.64 3.38
N PHE A 287 -6.73 9.90 2.53
CA PHE A 287 -7.25 9.22 1.35
C PHE A 287 -7.04 7.72 1.43
N VAL A 288 -7.99 6.99 0.90
CA VAL A 288 -7.98 5.51 0.85
C VAL A 288 -8.26 5.05 -0.57
N SER A 289 -7.60 3.97 -0.98
CA SER A 289 -7.90 3.29 -2.25
C SER A 289 -8.01 1.78 -2.10
N THR A 290 -8.66 1.15 -3.09
CA THR A 290 -8.72 -0.31 -3.19
C THR A 290 -7.94 -0.80 -4.40
N ASP A 291 -7.24 -1.92 -4.25
CA ASP A 291 -6.63 -2.65 -5.37
C ASP A 291 -7.66 -3.57 -6.04
N ASN A 292 -7.62 -3.63 -7.35
CA ASN A 292 -8.46 -4.50 -8.16
C ASN A 292 -7.73 -5.70 -8.78
N ASP A 293 -6.48 -5.98 -8.37
CA ASP A 293 -5.64 -7.07 -8.93
C ASP A 293 -5.57 -7.10 -10.47
N GLY A 294 -5.72 -5.92 -11.12
CA GLY A 294 -5.87 -5.90 -12.58
C GLY A 294 -7.05 -6.73 -13.10
N VAL A 295 -8.10 -6.90 -12.28
CA VAL A 295 -9.32 -7.69 -12.48
C VAL A 295 -9.10 -9.22 -12.55
N ASP A 296 -8.05 -9.74 -11.91
CA ASP A 296 -7.80 -11.20 -11.88
C ASP A 296 -8.75 -11.95 -10.95
N ASP A 297 -8.74 -11.66 -9.66
CA ASP A 297 -9.59 -12.35 -8.68
C ASP A 297 -10.43 -11.43 -7.79
N SER A 298 -10.40 -10.13 -8.05
CA SER A 298 -11.17 -9.11 -7.34
C SER A 298 -12.50 -8.77 -8.03
N SER A 299 -13.25 -7.82 -7.46
CA SER A 299 -14.49 -7.28 -8.04
C SER A 299 -14.27 -6.51 -9.34
N GLY A 300 -13.03 -6.12 -9.65
CA GLY A 300 -12.68 -5.30 -10.79
C GLY A 300 -12.84 -3.80 -10.57
N GLU A 301 -13.15 -3.38 -9.36
CA GLU A 301 -13.38 -1.98 -8.99
C GLU A 301 -12.22 -1.44 -8.17
N THR A 302 -11.67 -0.28 -8.59
CA THR A 302 -10.80 0.54 -7.76
C THR A 302 -11.63 1.69 -7.22
N HIS A 303 -11.80 1.72 -5.90
CA HIS A 303 -12.40 2.83 -5.18
C HIS A 303 -11.30 3.77 -4.71
N PHE A 304 -11.56 5.07 -4.76
CA PHE A 304 -10.68 6.11 -4.23
C PHE A 304 -11.53 7.18 -3.55
N TRP A 305 -11.30 7.43 -2.28
CA TRP A 305 -12.09 8.42 -1.52
C TRP A 305 -11.32 9.04 -0.37
N SER A 306 -11.76 10.23 0.04
CA SER A 306 -11.32 10.87 1.27
C SER A 306 -12.12 10.32 2.47
N ILE A 307 -11.45 10.15 3.59
CA ILE A 307 -12.05 9.85 4.88
C ILE A 307 -12.06 11.04 5.84
N GLY A 308 -11.65 12.23 5.34
CA GLY A 308 -11.56 13.46 6.10
C GLY A 308 -10.23 13.63 6.83
N ASP A 309 -10.18 14.63 7.70
CA ASP A 309 -9.01 14.92 8.52
C ASP A 309 -8.81 13.83 9.60
N LEU A 310 -7.55 13.55 9.94
CA LEU A 310 -7.14 12.61 10.98
C LEU A 310 -6.89 13.28 12.32
#